data_a44dbb911a9c6a2e04d866c1f1b0269d
#
_entry.id   a44dbb911a9c6a2e04d866c1f1b0269d
#
_cell.length_a   1.000
_cell.length_b   1.000
_cell.length_c   1.000
_cell.angle_alpha   90.00
_cell.angle_beta   90.00
_cell.angle_gamma   90.00
#
_symmetry.space_group_name_H-M   'P 1'
#
loop_
_entity.id
_entity.type
_entity.pdbx_description
1 polymer ?
#
loop_
_entity_poly.entity_id
_entity_poly.type
_entity_poly.pdbx_seq_one_letter_code
_entity_poly.pdbx_strand_id
1 'polypeptide(L)'
;DFHLETVSNDTYLKKKNIVSNIIEDNSSLHSYVNYNSFDFNSSFEMSFEVFEDLTKKKSDRYEYVFPNFNYEQNLNNKNNISGDFTYIFRGFNKNYNTNIDETIIVNDFKYFSFPKINSTMKGLQTSYKMLLRNINSSSDNSSNFKSGDDQKLLSSFILETTLPLKKEKADSKSFLTPKISARYSPNATKNNFNSKVKLDYQSIFLLDRVDSNAVEGGESLTLGVEYSSLNKNNENIFDLSIANIFRLNNNPDLPKIHSLSEKRSN
;
A
#
# COMPACT_ATOMS: atom_id res chain seq x y z
N ASP A 1 15.41 19.56 -2.47
CA ASP A 1 15.17 19.91 -3.88
C ASP A 1 14.14 21.04 -3.99
N PHE A 2 14.31 21.88 -4.97
CA PHE A 2 13.39 22.97 -5.28
C PHE A 2 13.14 23.01 -6.79
N HIS A 3 11.87 23.12 -7.18
CA HIS A 3 11.46 23.25 -8.57
C HIS A 3 10.38 24.31 -8.69
N LEU A 4 10.53 25.24 -9.63
CA LEU A 4 9.57 26.31 -9.89
C LEU A 4 9.22 26.36 -11.38
N GLU A 5 7.95 26.21 -11.69
CA GLU A 5 7.41 26.38 -13.02
C GLU A 5 6.54 27.62 -13.11
N THR A 6 6.78 28.46 -14.11
CA THR A 6 5.96 29.64 -14.42
C THR A 6 5.80 29.83 -15.91
N VAL A 7 4.68 30.36 -16.34
CA VAL A 7 4.42 30.73 -17.73
C VAL A 7 3.91 32.15 -17.83
N SER A 8 4.29 32.85 -18.91
CA SER A 8 3.80 34.21 -19.16
C SER A 8 2.37 34.23 -19.73
N ASN A 9 1.90 33.10 -20.26
CA ASN A 9 0.57 32.97 -20.87
C ASN A 9 0.12 31.49 -20.82
N ASP A 10 -1.14 31.24 -20.52
CA ASP A 10 -1.74 29.90 -20.36
C ASP A 10 -1.64 29.01 -21.60
N THR A 11 -1.54 29.62 -22.78
CA THR A 11 -1.43 28.88 -24.05
C THR A 11 0.01 28.76 -24.55
N TYR A 12 1.00 29.30 -23.83
CA TYR A 12 2.37 29.39 -24.30
C TYR A 12 2.98 28.01 -24.56
N LEU A 13 2.86 27.08 -23.64
CA LEU A 13 3.40 25.73 -23.79
C LEU A 13 2.77 24.98 -24.95
N LYS A 14 1.45 25.05 -25.12
CA LYS A 14 0.71 24.43 -26.24
C LYS A 14 1.07 25.06 -27.59
N LYS A 15 1.11 26.40 -27.69
CA LYS A 15 1.40 27.10 -28.95
C LYS A 15 2.84 26.89 -29.43
N LYS A 16 3.78 26.75 -28.52
CA LYS A 16 5.20 26.57 -28.84
C LYS A 16 5.60 25.11 -28.94
N ASN A 17 4.71 24.19 -28.58
CA ASN A 17 4.97 22.75 -28.57
C ASN A 17 6.34 22.43 -27.92
N ILE A 18 6.56 22.99 -26.73
CA ILE A 18 7.84 22.87 -26.03
C ILE A 18 7.94 21.44 -25.51
N VAL A 19 8.89 20.69 -26.08
CA VAL A 19 9.27 19.38 -25.58
C VAL A 19 10.42 19.56 -24.63
N SER A 20 10.24 19.25 -23.37
CA SER A 20 11.25 19.34 -22.34
C SER A 20 11.17 18.10 -21.43
N ASN A 21 12.31 17.57 -20.99
CA ASN A 21 12.36 16.50 -20.01
C ASN A 21 11.93 16.95 -18.59
N ILE A 22 11.69 18.24 -18.40
CA ILE A 22 11.33 18.85 -17.12
C ILE A 22 9.82 19.13 -17.09
N ILE A 23 9.22 19.50 -18.21
CA ILE A 23 7.78 19.80 -18.31
C ILE A 23 7.03 18.52 -18.67
N GLU A 24 6.33 17.95 -17.71
CA GLU A 24 5.60 16.69 -17.88
C GLU A 24 4.29 16.87 -18.66
N ASP A 25 3.61 18.01 -18.50
CA ASP A 25 2.34 18.31 -19.16
C ASP A 25 2.29 19.77 -19.67
N ASN A 26 1.85 19.96 -20.89
CA ASN A 26 1.66 21.28 -21.52
C ASN A 26 0.41 22.02 -21.01
N SER A 27 -0.38 21.43 -20.13
CA SER A 27 -1.60 21.99 -19.58
C SER A 27 -1.57 22.24 -18.08
N SER A 28 -0.54 21.77 -17.39
CA SER A 28 -0.36 21.96 -15.95
C SER A 28 1.06 22.37 -15.62
N LEU A 29 1.23 23.09 -14.51
CA LEU A 29 2.52 23.42 -13.91
C LEU A 29 2.58 22.81 -12.52
N HIS A 30 3.76 22.32 -12.14
CA HIS A 30 4.02 21.73 -10.83
C HIS A 30 5.25 22.36 -10.21
N SER A 31 5.05 23.14 -9.16
CA SER A 31 6.14 23.76 -8.39
C SER A 31 6.20 23.13 -7.01
N TYR A 32 7.42 22.83 -6.53
CA TYR A 32 7.58 22.17 -5.24
C TYR A 32 8.89 22.51 -4.51
N VAL A 33 8.84 22.30 -3.20
CA VAL A 33 10.02 22.21 -2.34
C VAL A 33 9.97 20.86 -1.63
N ASN A 34 11.01 20.04 -1.81
CA ASN A 34 11.12 18.72 -1.18
C ASN A 34 12.29 18.68 -0.21
N TYR A 35 12.04 18.13 0.97
CA TYR A 35 13.04 17.80 1.96
C TYR A 35 13.01 16.30 2.24
N ASN A 36 14.15 15.62 2.05
CA ASN A 36 14.32 14.20 2.30
C ASN A 36 15.48 13.99 3.25
N SER A 37 15.27 13.16 4.26
CA SER A 37 16.30 12.75 5.22
C SER A 37 16.23 11.24 5.41
N PHE A 38 17.36 10.57 5.26
CA PHE A 38 17.45 9.12 5.41
C PHE A 38 18.53 8.78 6.43
N ASP A 39 18.19 7.87 7.32
CA ASP A 39 19.11 7.25 8.26
C ASP A 39 18.97 5.72 8.15
N PHE A 40 19.85 4.97 8.82
CA PHE A 40 19.87 3.50 8.75
C PHE A 40 18.53 2.85 9.14
N ASN A 41 17.79 3.44 10.08
CA ASN A 41 16.53 2.90 10.60
C ASN A 41 15.33 3.80 10.36
N SER A 42 15.49 4.95 9.71
CA SER A 42 14.39 5.90 9.49
C SER A 42 14.51 6.65 8.19
N SER A 43 13.38 7.01 7.63
CA SER A 43 13.26 7.94 6.53
C SER A 43 12.23 9.03 6.86
N PHE A 44 12.51 10.24 6.45
CA PHE A 44 11.58 11.36 6.52
C PHE A 44 11.56 12.08 5.18
N GLU A 45 10.37 12.22 4.63
CA GLU A 45 10.11 12.93 3.39
C GLU A 45 9.04 13.99 3.66
N MET A 46 9.24 15.20 3.16
CA MET A 46 8.25 16.27 3.25
C MET A 46 8.28 17.11 1.99
N SER A 47 7.11 17.41 1.45
CA SER A 47 6.94 18.29 0.30
C SER A 47 5.93 19.41 0.58
N PHE A 48 6.15 20.51 -0.11
CA PHE A 48 5.21 21.62 -0.27
C PHE A 48 5.01 21.81 -1.76
N GLU A 49 3.80 21.62 -2.26
CA GLU A 49 3.54 21.49 -3.69
C GLU A 49 2.42 22.44 -4.13
N VAL A 50 2.61 23.05 -5.28
CA VAL A 50 1.59 23.85 -5.96
C VAL A 50 1.39 23.31 -7.36
N PHE A 51 0.17 22.89 -7.66
CA PHE A 51 -0.26 22.53 -9.01
C PHE A 51 -1.09 23.66 -9.57
N GLU A 52 -0.84 24.02 -10.83
CA GLU A 52 -1.57 25.03 -11.55
C GLU A 52 -2.11 24.46 -12.85
N ASP A 53 -3.43 24.34 -12.97
CA ASP A 53 -4.11 23.87 -14.18
C ASP A 53 -4.42 25.06 -15.10
N LEU A 54 -3.64 25.17 -16.18
CA LEU A 54 -3.74 26.27 -17.17
C LEU A 54 -5.04 26.27 -17.98
N THR A 55 -5.85 25.22 -17.84
CA THR A 55 -7.13 25.10 -18.55
C THR A 55 -8.32 25.62 -17.74
N LYS A 56 -8.14 25.77 -16.44
CA LYS A 56 -9.20 26.19 -15.51
C LYS A 56 -9.26 27.69 -15.33
N LYS A 57 -10.39 28.14 -14.81
CA LYS A 57 -10.58 29.56 -14.40
C LYS A 57 -9.72 29.85 -13.16
N LYS A 58 -9.44 31.14 -12.93
CA LYS A 58 -8.56 31.59 -11.82
C LYS A 58 -8.98 31.08 -10.44
N SER A 59 -10.28 30.94 -10.18
CA SER A 59 -10.80 30.44 -8.91
C SER A 59 -10.47 28.96 -8.62
N ASP A 60 -10.45 28.11 -9.65
CA ASP A 60 -10.28 26.65 -9.49
C ASP A 60 -8.96 26.15 -10.08
N ARG A 61 -8.06 27.09 -10.38
CA ARG A 61 -6.83 26.84 -11.09
C ARG A 61 -5.76 26.17 -10.25
N TYR A 62 -5.72 26.53 -8.95
CA TYR A 62 -4.63 26.12 -8.06
C TYR A 62 -5.06 24.99 -7.14
N GLU A 63 -4.13 24.06 -6.95
CA GLU A 63 -4.15 23.04 -5.93
C GLU A 63 -2.89 23.18 -5.09
N TYR A 64 -3.06 23.29 -3.78
CA TYR A 64 -1.97 23.41 -2.81
C TYR A 64 -1.92 22.16 -1.96
N VAL A 65 -0.74 21.57 -1.79
CA VAL A 65 -0.49 20.46 -0.87
C VAL A 65 0.57 20.91 0.13
N PHE A 66 0.13 21.38 1.31
CA PHE A 66 0.96 22.01 2.32
C PHE A 66 0.67 21.54 3.74
N PRO A 67 1.49 20.67 4.34
CA PRO A 67 2.52 19.83 3.75
C PRO A 67 1.96 18.50 3.20
N ASN A 68 2.78 17.77 2.47
CA ASN A 68 2.69 16.33 2.32
C ASN A 68 3.90 15.72 3.01
N PHE A 69 3.73 14.75 3.91
CA PHE A 69 4.85 14.18 4.65
C PHE A 69 4.71 12.67 4.86
N ASN A 70 5.84 12.01 4.94
CA ASN A 70 5.96 10.60 5.27
C ASN A 70 7.19 10.38 6.16
N TYR A 71 6.97 9.81 7.34
CA TYR A 71 8.01 9.37 8.25
C TYR A 71 7.86 7.88 8.46
N GLU A 72 8.92 7.14 8.24
CA GLU A 72 8.98 5.70 8.50
C GLU A 72 10.16 5.40 9.42
N GLN A 73 9.93 4.58 10.42
CA GLN A 73 10.96 4.13 11.36
C GLN A 73 10.86 2.63 11.62
N ASN A 74 11.98 1.94 11.44
CA ASN A 74 12.16 0.57 11.88
C ASN A 74 12.56 0.55 13.36
N LEU A 75 11.64 0.06 14.20
CA LEU A 75 11.85 -0.06 15.64
C LEU A 75 12.49 -1.40 16.00
N ASN A 76 13.53 -1.82 15.27
CA ASN A 76 14.25 -3.07 15.53
C ASN A 76 14.87 -3.01 16.91
N ASN A 77 14.19 -3.64 17.84
CA ASN A 77 14.57 -3.56 19.26
C ASN A 77 15.64 -4.61 19.59
N LYS A 78 16.65 -4.20 20.34
CA LYS A 78 17.64 -5.08 20.96
C LYS A 78 17.05 -6.04 22.02
N ASN A 79 15.76 -5.96 22.29
CA ASN A 79 15.07 -6.67 23.35
C ASN A 79 14.28 -7.88 22.85
N ASN A 80 14.94 -8.96 22.41
CA ASN A 80 14.35 -10.32 22.25
C ASN A 80 12.99 -10.48 21.55
N ILE A 81 12.44 -9.47 20.90
CA ILE A 81 11.24 -9.59 20.06
C ILE A 81 11.69 -10.14 18.72
N SER A 82 11.30 -11.38 18.40
CA SER A 82 11.66 -12.02 17.13
C SER A 82 10.79 -11.54 15.98
N GLY A 83 11.08 -10.35 15.44
CA GLY A 83 10.33 -9.77 14.33
C GLY A 83 10.71 -8.33 14.07
N ASP A 84 10.18 -7.81 12.95
CA ASP A 84 10.36 -6.43 12.53
C ASP A 84 9.17 -5.58 12.97
N PHE A 85 9.47 -4.46 13.59
CA PHE A 85 8.50 -3.45 13.99
C PHE A 85 8.70 -2.21 13.14
N THR A 86 7.66 -1.74 12.47
CA THR A 86 7.70 -0.52 11.67
C THR A 86 6.62 0.44 12.14
N TYR A 87 7.01 1.68 12.38
CA TYR A 87 6.11 2.81 12.60
C TYR A 87 6.13 3.72 11.38
N ILE A 88 4.93 4.08 10.88
CA ILE A 88 4.77 5.01 9.76
C ILE A 88 3.84 6.13 10.20
N PHE A 89 4.31 7.37 10.06
CA PHE A 89 3.54 8.58 10.29
C PHE A 89 3.51 9.39 9.01
N ARG A 90 2.34 9.53 8.41
CA ARG A 90 2.17 10.23 7.13
C ARG A 90 0.91 11.05 7.11
N GLY A 91 0.89 12.05 6.26
CA GLY A 91 -0.29 12.87 6.07
C GLY A 91 -0.09 13.97 5.07
N PHE A 92 -1.18 14.62 4.74
CA PHE A 92 -1.17 15.80 3.90
C PHE A 92 -2.28 16.78 4.32
N ASN A 93 -2.07 18.03 3.95
CA ASN A 93 -3.10 19.06 3.92
C ASN A 93 -3.20 19.58 2.48
N LYS A 94 -4.39 19.47 1.89
CA LYS A 94 -4.66 19.79 0.50
C LYS A 94 -5.83 20.74 0.36
N ASN A 95 -5.61 21.83 -0.39
CA ASN A 95 -6.63 22.83 -0.71
C ASN A 95 -6.74 22.96 -2.23
N TYR A 96 -7.93 22.83 -2.78
CA TYR A 96 -8.14 22.90 -4.23
C TYR A 96 -9.55 23.35 -4.60
N ASN A 97 -9.75 23.71 -5.87
CA ASN A 97 -11.03 24.21 -6.39
C ASN A 97 -11.65 25.31 -5.50
N THR A 98 -10.81 26.21 -4.97
CA THR A 98 -11.15 27.40 -4.17
C THR A 98 -11.72 27.11 -2.78
N ASN A 99 -12.51 26.05 -2.60
CA ASN A 99 -13.29 25.81 -1.37
C ASN A 99 -13.27 24.35 -0.90
N ILE A 100 -12.38 23.53 -1.43
CA ILE A 100 -12.24 22.13 -0.99
C ILE A 100 -10.98 22.02 -0.14
N ASP A 101 -11.16 21.59 1.11
CA ASP A 101 -10.09 21.36 2.07
C ASP A 101 -10.07 19.88 2.47
N GLU A 102 -8.91 19.29 2.46
CA GLU A 102 -8.70 17.89 2.87
C GLU A 102 -7.43 17.80 3.71
N THR A 103 -7.57 17.35 4.95
CA THR A 103 -6.44 17.03 5.84
C THR A 103 -6.55 15.57 6.25
N ILE A 104 -5.45 14.85 6.11
CA ILE A 104 -5.34 13.46 6.59
C ILE A 104 -4.05 13.29 7.36
N ILE A 105 -4.15 12.59 8.49
CA ILE A 105 -3.02 12.13 9.29
C ILE A 105 -3.23 10.64 9.58
N VAL A 106 -2.25 9.82 9.22
CA VAL A 106 -2.27 8.37 9.40
C VAL A 106 -1.08 7.95 10.26
N ASN A 107 -1.35 7.15 11.28
CA ASN A 107 -0.34 6.49 12.08
C ASN A 107 -0.51 4.98 11.92
N ASP A 108 0.50 4.30 11.42
CA ASP A 108 0.54 2.86 11.25
C ASP A 108 1.60 2.24 12.17
N PHE A 109 1.22 1.23 12.92
CA PHE A 109 2.13 0.30 13.59
C PHE A 109 2.01 -1.04 12.92
N LYS A 110 3.10 -1.49 12.28
CA LYS A 110 3.18 -2.80 11.62
C LYS A 110 4.16 -3.69 12.39
N TYR A 111 3.79 -4.94 12.59
CA TYR A 111 4.66 -5.96 13.16
C TYR A 111 4.65 -7.20 12.29
N PHE A 112 5.83 -7.70 11.95
CA PHE A 112 6.04 -8.94 11.19
C PHE A 112 6.96 -9.85 12.01
N SER A 113 6.40 -10.94 12.56
CA SER A 113 7.24 -11.90 13.28
C SER A 113 8.16 -12.65 12.30
N PHE A 114 9.36 -12.98 12.76
CA PHE A 114 10.17 -13.97 12.02
C PHE A 114 9.49 -15.34 12.04
N PRO A 115 9.60 -16.11 10.94
CA PRO A 115 9.04 -17.46 10.87
C PRO A 115 9.64 -18.35 11.96
N LYS A 116 8.79 -18.98 12.77
CA LYS A 116 9.18 -19.98 13.78
C LYS A 116 8.99 -21.37 13.19
N ILE A 117 10.05 -22.19 13.23
CA ILE A 117 9.98 -23.58 12.80
C ILE A 117 9.32 -24.41 13.91
N ASN A 118 8.29 -25.16 13.54
CA ASN A 118 7.62 -26.04 14.49
C ASN A 118 8.50 -27.25 14.80
N SER A 119 8.70 -27.55 16.10
CA SER A 119 9.53 -28.69 16.55
C SER A 119 8.88 -30.04 16.29
N THR A 120 7.55 -30.11 16.29
CA THR A 120 6.78 -31.34 16.09
C THR A 120 6.59 -31.67 14.62
N MET A 121 6.26 -30.67 13.78
CA MET A 121 6.15 -30.80 12.33
C MET A 121 7.40 -30.20 11.69
N LYS A 122 8.41 -31.02 11.44
CA LYS A 122 9.70 -30.60 10.85
C LYS A 122 9.49 -29.84 9.54
N GLY A 123 9.99 -28.61 9.50
CA GLY A 123 9.92 -27.74 8.31
C GLY A 123 8.68 -26.83 8.24
N LEU A 124 7.65 -27.06 9.06
CA LEU A 124 6.51 -26.15 9.14
C LEU A 124 6.95 -24.84 9.78
N GLN A 125 6.75 -23.72 9.09
CA GLN A 125 7.09 -22.38 9.54
C GLN A 125 5.81 -21.58 9.79
N THR A 126 5.75 -20.89 10.93
CA THR A 126 4.61 -20.06 11.29
C THR A 126 5.08 -18.66 11.60
N SER A 127 4.39 -17.66 11.05
CA SER A 127 4.62 -16.24 11.31
C SER A 127 3.31 -15.50 11.52
N TYR A 128 3.37 -14.32 12.16
CA TYR A 128 2.22 -13.42 12.30
C TYR A 128 2.57 -12.03 11.82
N LYS A 129 1.55 -11.37 11.27
CA LYS A 129 1.61 -9.98 10.83
C LYS A 129 0.48 -9.23 11.53
N MET A 130 0.78 -8.04 12.00
CA MET A 130 -0.20 -7.18 12.67
C MET A 130 -0.10 -5.78 12.11
N LEU A 131 -1.25 -5.14 11.97
CA LEU A 131 -1.38 -3.72 11.65
C LEU A 131 -2.33 -3.09 12.65
N LEU A 132 -1.89 -1.98 13.24
CA LEU A 132 -2.75 -1.04 13.95
C LEU A 132 -2.63 0.30 13.23
N ARG A 133 -3.75 0.83 12.73
CA ARG A 133 -3.83 2.07 11.95
C ARG A 133 -4.79 3.04 12.62
N ASN A 134 -4.30 4.24 12.91
CA ASN A 134 -5.13 5.37 13.28
C ASN A 134 -5.18 6.35 12.11
N ILE A 135 -6.38 6.73 11.68
CA ILE A 135 -6.63 7.71 10.63
C ILE A 135 -7.42 8.86 11.25
N ASN A 136 -6.87 10.05 11.19
CA ASN A 136 -7.56 11.29 11.51
C ASN A 136 -7.73 12.08 10.22
N SER A 137 -8.94 12.45 9.88
CA SER A 137 -9.22 13.26 8.70
C SER A 137 -10.16 14.40 9.05
N SER A 138 -9.93 15.54 8.42
CA SER A 138 -10.82 16.69 8.45
C SER A 138 -11.02 17.15 7.01
N SER A 139 -12.24 17.38 6.60
CA SER A 139 -12.50 17.85 5.25
C SER A 139 -13.71 18.75 5.16
N ASP A 140 -13.67 19.70 4.21
CA ASP A 140 -14.78 20.54 3.83
C ASP A 140 -15.01 20.46 2.32
N ASN A 141 -16.27 20.32 1.92
CA ASN A 141 -16.72 20.21 0.52
C ASN A 141 -16.07 19.06 -0.30
N SER A 142 -15.37 18.12 0.32
CA SER A 142 -14.72 17.00 -0.38
C SER A 142 -15.73 15.95 -0.83
N SER A 143 -15.49 15.39 -2.04
CA SER A 143 -16.18 14.18 -2.50
C SER A 143 -15.49 12.88 -2.03
N ASN A 144 -14.25 12.97 -1.56
CA ASN A 144 -13.41 11.83 -1.17
C ASN A 144 -13.57 11.47 0.30
N PHE A 145 -13.86 12.47 1.14
CA PHE A 145 -13.94 12.34 2.58
C PHE A 145 -15.27 12.85 3.12
N LYS A 146 -15.66 12.34 4.28
CA LYS A 146 -16.83 12.85 5.00
C LYS A 146 -16.53 14.27 5.51
N SER A 147 -17.45 15.20 5.28
CA SER A 147 -17.34 16.56 5.80
C SER A 147 -17.21 16.59 7.32
N GLY A 148 -16.35 17.47 7.82
CA GLY A 148 -15.96 17.59 9.23
C GLY A 148 -14.87 16.62 9.65
N ASP A 149 -14.68 16.51 10.95
CA ASP A 149 -13.67 15.65 11.55
C ASP A 149 -14.12 14.18 11.60
N ASP A 150 -13.24 13.26 11.24
CA ASP A 150 -13.47 11.83 11.34
C ASP A 150 -12.21 11.14 11.87
N GLN A 151 -12.40 10.23 12.84
CA GLN A 151 -11.32 9.46 13.42
C GLN A 151 -11.64 7.97 13.32
N LYS A 152 -10.68 7.19 12.83
CA LYS A 152 -10.80 5.74 12.69
C LYS A 152 -9.60 5.05 13.31
N LEU A 153 -9.89 4.03 14.12
CA LEU A 153 -8.88 3.08 14.59
C LEU A 153 -9.18 1.72 13.93
N LEU A 154 -8.25 1.26 13.12
CA LEU A 154 -8.36 0.04 12.33
C LEU A 154 -7.27 -0.94 12.75
N SER A 155 -7.57 -2.23 12.69
CA SER A 155 -6.58 -3.27 12.99
C SER A 155 -6.76 -4.47 12.08
N SER A 156 -5.66 -5.16 11.81
CA SER A 156 -5.66 -6.44 11.09
C SER A 156 -4.61 -7.35 11.67
N PHE A 157 -4.95 -8.62 11.77
CA PHE A 157 -4.07 -9.69 12.20
C PHE A 157 -4.04 -10.78 11.14
N ILE A 158 -2.86 -11.29 10.82
CA ILE A 158 -2.64 -12.42 9.93
C ILE A 158 -1.79 -13.47 10.64
N LEU A 159 -2.27 -14.70 10.66
CA LEU A 159 -1.49 -15.89 10.97
C LEU A 159 -1.16 -16.60 9.66
N GLU A 160 0.13 -16.77 9.38
CA GLU A 160 0.63 -17.40 8.15
C GLU A 160 1.43 -18.64 8.48
N THR A 161 1.17 -19.72 7.75
CA THR A 161 1.89 -20.98 7.90
C THR A 161 2.34 -21.47 6.53
N THR A 162 3.62 -21.81 6.41
CA THR A 162 4.25 -22.31 5.16
C THR A 162 4.98 -23.62 5.43
N LEU A 163 5.03 -24.49 4.42
CA LEU A 163 5.80 -25.73 4.46
C LEU A 163 6.74 -25.79 3.24
N PRO A 164 7.95 -25.22 3.32
CA PRO A 164 8.91 -25.29 2.24
C PRO A 164 9.41 -26.73 2.06
N LEU A 165 9.12 -27.33 0.93
CA LEU A 165 9.57 -28.66 0.53
C LEU A 165 10.58 -28.52 -0.60
N LYS A 166 11.68 -29.31 -0.52
CA LYS A 166 12.74 -29.35 -1.52
C LYS A 166 12.94 -30.77 -2.00
N LYS A 167 13.09 -30.94 -3.31
CA LYS A 167 13.50 -32.17 -3.93
C LYS A 167 14.70 -31.93 -4.83
N GLU A 168 15.80 -32.68 -4.59
CA GLU A 168 17.00 -32.61 -5.41
C GLU A 168 17.15 -33.89 -6.23
N LYS A 169 17.51 -33.76 -7.51
CA LYS A 169 17.92 -34.79 -8.43
C LYS A 169 19.29 -34.40 -9.01
N ALA A 170 19.97 -35.33 -9.70
CA ALA A 170 21.28 -35.06 -10.28
C ALA A 170 21.31 -33.83 -11.21
N ASP A 171 20.22 -33.56 -11.95
CA ASP A 171 20.17 -32.49 -12.96
C ASP A 171 19.15 -31.41 -12.66
N SER A 172 18.44 -31.46 -11.53
CA SER A 172 17.41 -30.49 -11.21
C SER A 172 17.13 -30.35 -9.70
N LYS A 173 16.67 -29.16 -9.30
CA LYS A 173 16.15 -28.91 -7.98
C LYS A 173 14.71 -28.40 -8.11
N SER A 174 13.80 -28.92 -7.30
CA SER A 174 12.41 -28.46 -7.28
C SER A 174 12.03 -28.03 -5.87
N PHE A 175 11.29 -26.94 -5.78
CA PHE A 175 10.76 -26.39 -4.55
C PHE A 175 9.24 -26.35 -4.64
N LEU A 176 8.57 -26.75 -3.57
CA LEU A 176 7.12 -26.67 -3.43
C LEU A 176 6.82 -26.07 -2.07
N THR A 177 6.13 -24.93 -2.05
CA THR A 177 5.82 -24.21 -0.82
C THR A 177 4.30 -23.99 -0.70
N PRO A 178 3.56 -24.93 -0.11
CA PRO A 178 2.19 -24.67 0.33
C PRO A 178 2.17 -23.60 1.40
N LYS A 179 1.16 -22.71 1.33
CA LYS A 179 0.99 -21.56 2.21
C LYS A 179 -0.47 -21.41 2.60
N ILE A 180 -0.71 -21.21 3.89
CA ILE A 180 -2.03 -20.94 4.46
C ILE A 180 -1.93 -19.65 5.26
N SER A 181 -2.89 -18.74 5.05
CA SER A 181 -2.95 -17.47 5.76
C SER A 181 -4.37 -17.22 6.25
N ALA A 182 -4.54 -17.13 7.56
CA ALA A 182 -5.78 -16.73 8.20
C ALA A 182 -5.70 -15.26 8.58
N ARG A 183 -6.67 -14.46 8.10
CA ARG A 183 -6.80 -13.02 8.36
C ARG A 183 -8.02 -12.77 9.24
N TYR A 184 -7.85 -11.87 10.19
CA TYR A 184 -8.92 -11.33 11.02
C TYR A 184 -8.78 -9.81 11.16
N SER A 185 -9.87 -9.07 10.97
CA SER A 185 -9.99 -7.65 11.27
C SER A 185 -11.35 -7.36 11.87
N PRO A 186 -11.44 -6.80 13.09
CA PRO A 186 -12.71 -6.49 13.74
C PRO A 186 -13.42 -5.29 13.10
N ASN A 187 -12.74 -4.54 12.25
CA ASN A 187 -13.26 -3.33 11.64
C ASN A 187 -14.07 -3.66 10.39
N ALA A 188 -15.09 -2.84 10.10
CA ALA A 188 -15.78 -2.90 8.82
C ALA A 188 -14.95 -2.18 7.75
N THR A 189 -14.76 -2.83 6.60
CA THR A 189 -14.29 -2.16 5.39
C THR A 189 -15.36 -1.17 4.94
N LYS A 190 -14.99 0.03 4.51
CA LYS A 190 -15.93 1.01 3.99
C LYS A 190 -15.43 1.59 2.67
N ASN A 191 -16.32 1.64 1.68
CA ASN A 191 -16.16 2.38 0.41
C ASN A 191 -14.93 2.01 -0.45
N ASN A 192 -14.46 0.75 -0.39
CA ASN A 192 -13.34 0.28 -1.22
C ASN A 192 -13.76 -0.47 -2.49
N PHE A 193 -15.04 -0.49 -2.81
CA PHE A 193 -15.59 -1.22 -3.97
C PHE A 193 -15.06 -0.72 -5.32
N ASN A 194 -14.56 0.51 -5.40
CA ASN A 194 -13.98 1.12 -6.61
C ASN A 194 -12.45 0.96 -6.69
N SER A 195 -11.81 0.34 -5.71
CA SER A 195 -10.36 0.12 -5.75
C SER A 195 -9.99 -0.72 -6.98
N LYS A 196 -8.99 -0.25 -7.73
CA LYS A 196 -8.47 -0.92 -8.94
C LYS A 196 -7.21 -1.73 -8.66
N VAL A 197 -6.88 -1.96 -7.40
CA VAL A 197 -5.71 -2.75 -7.00
C VAL A 197 -5.85 -4.17 -7.56
N LYS A 198 -4.88 -4.60 -8.35
CA LYS A 198 -4.81 -5.98 -8.84
C LYS A 198 -4.11 -6.85 -7.81
N LEU A 199 -4.74 -7.96 -7.45
CA LEU A 199 -4.12 -8.96 -6.59
C LEU A 199 -3.32 -9.94 -7.45
N ASP A 200 -2.09 -10.19 -7.02
CA ASP A 200 -1.22 -11.25 -7.49
C ASP A 200 -0.88 -12.21 -6.34
N TYR A 201 -0.06 -13.22 -6.62
CA TYR A 201 0.31 -14.19 -5.60
C TYR A 201 1.05 -13.58 -4.40
N GLN A 202 1.82 -12.52 -4.59
CA GLN A 202 2.56 -11.87 -3.50
C GLN A 202 1.64 -10.93 -2.70
N SER A 203 0.89 -10.09 -3.39
CA SER A 203 0.02 -9.10 -2.77
C SER A 203 -1.17 -9.70 -2.02
N ILE A 204 -1.65 -10.87 -2.41
CA ILE A 204 -2.79 -11.56 -1.77
C ILE A 204 -2.57 -11.90 -0.28
N PHE A 205 -1.30 -11.99 0.16
CA PHE A 205 -0.89 -12.28 1.54
C PHE A 205 -0.49 -11.04 2.35
N LEU A 206 -0.60 -9.82 1.77
CA LEU A 206 -0.25 -8.58 2.45
C LEU A 206 -1.34 -8.12 3.44
N LEU A 207 -0.94 -7.35 4.45
CA LEU A 207 -1.86 -6.73 5.42
C LEU A 207 -2.79 -5.70 4.75
N ASP A 208 -2.26 -4.93 3.80
CA ASP A 208 -2.90 -3.83 3.10
C ASP A 208 -3.22 -4.16 1.63
N ARG A 209 -3.61 -5.41 1.36
CA ARG A 209 -3.83 -5.93 0.00
C ARG A 209 -4.92 -5.22 -0.81
N VAL A 210 -5.81 -4.50 -0.16
CA VAL A 210 -6.94 -3.81 -0.83
C VAL A 210 -6.58 -2.38 -1.21
N ASP A 211 -5.95 -1.65 -0.28
CA ASP A 211 -5.54 -0.26 -0.45
C ASP A 211 -4.58 0.13 0.67
N SER A 212 -3.63 1.03 0.38
CA SER A 212 -2.67 1.53 1.37
C SER A 212 -3.32 2.33 2.50
N ASN A 213 -4.50 2.91 2.29
CA ASN A 213 -5.25 3.71 3.26
C ASN A 213 -6.44 2.98 3.88
N ALA A 214 -6.69 1.73 3.46
CA ALA A 214 -7.80 0.93 3.95
C ALA A 214 -7.33 -0.34 4.65
N VAL A 215 -8.17 -0.86 5.53
CA VAL A 215 -7.99 -2.18 6.14
C VAL A 215 -9.19 -3.03 5.75
N GLU A 216 -8.90 -4.20 5.19
CA GLU A 216 -9.92 -5.18 4.85
C GLU A 216 -10.55 -5.74 6.11
N GLY A 217 -11.85 -5.52 6.30
CA GLY A 217 -12.61 -5.99 7.44
C GLY A 217 -13.06 -7.46 7.32
N GLY A 218 -13.35 -8.05 8.47
CA GLY A 218 -13.88 -9.41 8.58
C GLY A 218 -12.80 -10.49 8.55
N GLU A 219 -13.20 -11.68 8.19
CA GLU A 219 -12.40 -12.91 8.27
C GLU A 219 -12.21 -13.51 6.89
N SER A 220 -10.99 -13.94 6.61
CA SER A 220 -10.68 -14.66 5.38
C SER A 220 -9.56 -15.68 5.58
N LEU A 221 -9.62 -16.77 4.82
CA LEU A 221 -8.58 -17.77 4.71
C LEU A 221 -8.02 -17.71 3.29
N THR A 222 -6.71 -17.56 3.16
CA THR A 222 -6.02 -17.61 1.88
C THR A 222 -5.21 -18.90 1.81
N LEU A 223 -5.43 -19.68 0.76
CA LEU A 223 -4.65 -20.87 0.45
C LEU A 223 -3.81 -20.59 -0.78
N GLY A 224 -2.53 -20.92 -0.72
CA GLY A 224 -1.61 -20.74 -1.84
C GLY A 224 -0.63 -21.88 -1.97
N VAL A 225 -0.10 -22.03 -3.15
CA VAL A 225 1.01 -22.94 -3.45
C VAL A 225 1.94 -22.28 -4.46
N GLU A 226 3.22 -22.37 -4.19
CA GLU A 226 4.29 -21.93 -5.07
C GLU A 226 5.16 -23.13 -5.43
N TYR A 227 5.42 -23.29 -6.71
CA TYR A 227 6.29 -24.32 -7.24
C TYR A 227 7.34 -23.70 -8.14
N SER A 228 8.61 -24.02 -7.92
CA SER A 228 9.70 -23.62 -8.81
C SER A 228 10.61 -24.81 -9.12
N SER A 229 11.16 -24.83 -10.33
CA SER A 229 12.11 -25.84 -10.78
C SER A 229 13.33 -25.19 -11.40
N LEU A 230 14.52 -25.58 -10.92
CA LEU A 230 15.81 -25.10 -11.39
C LEU A 230 16.57 -26.25 -12.05
N ASN A 231 17.38 -25.94 -13.08
CA ASN A 231 18.34 -26.86 -13.64
C ASN A 231 19.58 -27.02 -12.74
N LYS A 232 20.54 -27.86 -13.15
CA LYS A 232 21.81 -28.05 -12.41
C LYS A 232 22.65 -26.78 -12.28
N ASN A 233 22.48 -25.79 -13.17
CA ASN A 233 23.17 -24.54 -13.16
C ASN A 233 22.45 -23.47 -12.27
N ASN A 234 21.39 -23.86 -11.53
CA ASN A 234 20.48 -23.00 -10.78
C ASN A 234 19.71 -21.97 -11.62
N GLU A 235 19.56 -22.21 -12.92
CA GLU A 235 18.71 -21.41 -13.79
C GLU A 235 17.26 -21.87 -13.65
N ASN A 236 16.34 -20.93 -13.65
CA ASN A 236 14.92 -21.20 -13.52
C ASN A 236 14.36 -21.84 -14.80
N ILE A 237 13.75 -23.03 -14.67
CA ILE A 237 13.10 -23.74 -15.78
C ILE A 237 11.60 -23.46 -15.78
N PHE A 238 10.98 -23.41 -14.59
CA PHE A 238 9.54 -23.29 -14.47
C PHE A 238 9.14 -22.73 -13.10
N ASP A 239 8.20 -21.78 -13.10
CA ASP A 239 7.55 -21.24 -11.91
C ASP A 239 6.03 -21.28 -12.07
N LEU A 240 5.35 -21.67 -11.01
CA LEU A 240 3.90 -21.65 -10.91
C LEU A 240 3.50 -21.18 -9.52
N SER A 241 2.65 -20.17 -9.45
CA SER A 241 2.07 -19.66 -8.20
C SER A 241 0.56 -19.57 -8.34
N ILE A 242 -0.16 -20.21 -7.43
CA ILE A 242 -1.63 -20.21 -7.41
C ILE A 242 -2.06 -19.89 -5.98
N ALA A 243 -3.03 -18.99 -5.83
CA ALA A 243 -3.65 -18.72 -4.53
C ALA A 243 -5.14 -18.43 -4.69
N ASN A 244 -5.90 -18.72 -3.62
CA ASN A 244 -7.33 -18.47 -3.56
C ASN A 244 -7.71 -17.93 -2.16
N ILE A 245 -8.68 -17.00 -2.11
CA ILE A 245 -9.21 -16.41 -0.89
C ILE A 245 -10.61 -16.98 -0.63
N PHE A 246 -10.84 -17.41 0.61
CA PHE A 246 -12.14 -17.85 1.10
C PHE A 246 -12.60 -16.89 2.20
N ARG A 247 -13.77 -16.28 2.04
CA ARG A 247 -14.38 -15.41 3.05
C ARG A 247 -15.53 -16.13 3.74
N LEU A 248 -15.74 -15.83 5.02
CA LEU A 248 -16.89 -16.36 5.76
C LEU A 248 -18.18 -15.62 5.37
N ASN A 249 -18.08 -14.31 5.14
CA ASN A 249 -19.22 -13.46 4.80
C ASN A 249 -18.93 -12.60 3.57
N ASN A 250 -19.95 -12.28 2.80
CA ASN A 250 -19.86 -11.30 1.73
C ASN A 250 -19.53 -9.91 2.31
N ASN A 251 -18.71 -9.15 1.58
CA ASN A 251 -18.41 -7.76 1.94
C ASN A 251 -18.54 -6.87 0.69
N PRO A 252 -19.68 -6.16 0.54
CA PRO A 252 -19.98 -5.37 -0.65
C PRO A 252 -19.07 -4.14 -0.79
N ASP A 253 -18.39 -3.73 0.29
CA ASP A 253 -17.47 -2.60 0.27
C ASP A 253 -16.08 -2.95 -0.26
N LEU A 254 -15.84 -4.22 -0.60
CA LEU A 254 -14.60 -4.68 -1.21
C LEU A 254 -14.69 -4.66 -2.75
N PRO A 255 -13.54 -4.56 -3.45
CA PRO A 255 -13.50 -4.57 -4.91
C PRO A 255 -14.13 -5.83 -5.51
N LYS A 256 -15.05 -5.65 -6.45
CA LYS A 256 -15.73 -6.77 -7.14
C LYS A 256 -14.87 -7.40 -8.24
N ILE A 257 -13.87 -6.66 -8.76
CA ILE A 257 -13.03 -7.12 -9.87
C ILE A 257 -12.17 -8.35 -9.56
N HIS A 258 -12.00 -8.69 -8.27
CA HIS A 258 -11.21 -9.83 -7.80
C HIS A 258 -12.03 -10.87 -7.04
N SER A 259 -13.35 -10.80 -7.12
CA SER A 259 -14.26 -11.63 -6.30
C SER A 259 -13.95 -11.58 -4.79
N LEU A 260 -13.16 -10.59 -4.35
CA LEU A 260 -12.75 -10.42 -2.96
C LEU A 260 -13.94 -10.08 -2.05
N SER A 261 -14.98 -9.48 -2.61
CA SER A 261 -16.24 -9.14 -1.92
C SER A 261 -17.14 -10.35 -1.64
N GLU A 262 -16.93 -11.47 -2.33
CA GLU A 262 -17.78 -12.65 -2.26
C GLU A 262 -17.36 -13.63 -1.17
N LYS A 263 -18.30 -14.45 -0.70
CA LYS A 263 -18.04 -15.51 0.28
C LYS A 263 -17.03 -16.55 -0.21
N ARG A 264 -16.94 -16.74 -1.54
CA ARG A 264 -15.88 -17.51 -2.22
C ARG A 264 -15.29 -16.61 -3.29
N SER A 265 -14.02 -16.30 -3.19
CA SER A 265 -13.27 -15.68 -4.27
C SER A 265 -12.50 -16.76 -5.01
N ASN A 266 -12.81 -16.94 -6.28
CA ASN A 266 -12.07 -17.82 -7.17
C ASN A 266 -10.92 -17.04 -7.80
#